data_297343c706b18bbae04190f5d230f767
#
_entry.id   297343c706b18bbae04190f5d230f767
#
_cell.length_a   1.000
_cell.length_b   1.000
_cell.length_c   1.000
_cell.angle_alpha   90.00
_cell.angle_beta   90.00
_cell.angle_gamma   90.00
#
_symmetry.space_group_name_H-M   'P 1'
#
loop_
_entity.id
_entity.type
_entity.pdbx_description
1 polymer ?
#
loop_
_entity_poly.entity_id
_entity_poly.type
_entity_poly.pdbx_seq_one_letter_code
_entity_poly.pdbx_strand_id
1 'polypeptide(L)'
;DRLRSRGLGDVYKRQSLQFQRGIIMEKQNWKFYWKWSVFVLMTMICLLSFYKSYQNVKYELQEESQTLFQRAVQDDTNRRIKDLGDAFCFSYSGANRLERDSITIKTADAIIHMRNNKEVARRMSSQEKSDFCLQHCLSMENPIQVTLLDSAFRASLYEHAISAQTVTCYTFIDKTECSSSDTSFYQSFIPLKDIVFGANRTIVLQAFVQFPFLYIVGEVFLRNIFWILAMVILWVIAIVLTWKRPRINILPLQEASKEMIQITEDILFDETHGVLHYHRHRIELANQRLKLFCILLEHKGYFIESNRLKEEIWPDGSVSKDALTATAKRLKEDLSPIPGLVIESARGKGYSLKIVSGE
;
A
#
# COMPACT_ATOMS: atom_id res chain seq x y z
N ASP A 1 -40.10 -12.69 53.40
CA ASP A 1 -38.94 -11.85 53.06
C ASP A 1 -37.71 -12.60 52.47
N ARG A 2 -37.64 -13.94 52.57
CA ARG A 2 -36.50 -14.72 52.00
C ARG A 2 -36.58 -14.91 50.46
N LEU A 3 -37.72 -14.71 49.84
CA LEU A 3 -37.91 -14.88 48.37
C LEU A 3 -37.54 -13.66 47.53
N ARG A 4 -37.47 -12.44 48.14
CA ARG A 4 -37.07 -11.22 47.46
C ARG A 4 -35.54 -11.06 47.28
N SER A 5 -34.74 -11.67 48.14
CA SER A 5 -33.26 -11.51 48.09
C SER A 5 -32.59 -12.38 47.03
N ARG A 6 -33.21 -13.49 46.56
CA ARG A 6 -32.65 -14.35 45.51
C ARG A 6 -32.72 -13.72 44.09
N GLY A 7 -33.74 -12.90 43.84
CA GLY A 7 -33.89 -12.26 42.53
C GLY A 7 -32.92 -11.11 42.28
N LEU A 8 -32.48 -10.40 43.32
CA LEU A 8 -31.55 -9.28 43.16
C LEU A 8 -30.13 -9.74 42.84
N GLY A 9 -29.68 -10.87 43.41
CA GLY A 9 -28.34 -11.41 43.13
C GLY A 9 -28.14 -11.82 41.68
N ASP A 10 -29.19 -12.36 41.04
CA ASP A 10 -29.14 -12.78 39.62
C ASP A 10 -29.12 -11.60 38.63
N VAL A 11 -29.81 -10.50 38.96
CA VAL A 11 -29.80 -9.29 38.15
C VAL A 11 -28.40 -8.66 38.15
N TYR A 12 -27.79 -8.55 39.33
CA TYR A 12 -26.41 -8.03 39.44
C TYR A 12 -25.38 -8.94 38.76
N LYS A 13 -25.53 -10.25 38.82
CA LYS A 13 -24.65 -11.21 38.17
C LYS A 13 -24.77 -11.12 36.63
N ARG A 14 -25.97 -10.92 36.09
CA ARG A 14 -26.20 -10.70 34.63
C ARG A 14 -25.65 -9.36 34.15
N GLN A 15 -25.81 -8.29 34.95
CA GLN A 15 -25.25 -6.99 34.62
C GLN A 15 -23.71 -6.98 34.62
N SER A 16 -23.08 -7.64 35.61
CA SER A 16 -21.62 -7.76 35.64
C SER A 16 -21.05 -8.58 34.48
N LEU A 17 -21.74 -9.63 34.04
CA LEU A 17 -21.37 -10.43 32.88
C LEU A 17 -21.56 -9.68 31.57
N GLN A 18 -22.60 -8.86 31.44
CA GLN A 18 -22.78 -7.99 30.28
C GLN A 18 -21.70 -6.90 30.21
N PHE A 19 -21.34 -6.31 31.35
CA PHE A 19 -20.29 -5.31 31.45
C PHE A 19 -18.91 -5.91 31.12
N GLN A 20 -18.60 -7.11 31.63
CA GLN A 20 -17.35 -7.81 31.25
C GLN A 20 -17.30 -8.19 29.77
N ARG A 21 -18.41 -8.63 29.18
CA ARG A 21 -18.50 -8.89 27.72
C ARG A 21 -18.29 -7.63 26.90
N GLY A 22 -18.84 -6.49 27.35
CA GLY A 22 -18.63 -5.17 26.71
C GLY A 22 -17.15 -4.79 26.69
N ILE A 23 -16.46 -4.88 27.83
CA ILE A 23 -15.02 -4.56 27.96
C ILE A 23 -14.15 -5.49 27.11
N ILE A 24 -14.49 -6.79 27.04
CA ILE A 24 -13.75 -7.76 26.21
C ILE A 24 -13.94 -7.47 24.73
N MET A 25 -15.16 -7.15 24.29
CA MET A 25 -15.42 -6.78 22.89
C MET A 25 -14.74 -5.46 22.52
N GLU A 26 -14.74 -4.47 23.39
CA GLU A 26 -14.07 -3.18 23.18
C GLU A 26 -12.54 -3.34 23.05
N LYS A 27 -11.91 -4.14 23.93
CA LYS A 27 -10.48 -4.49 23.83
C LYS A 27 -10.14 -5.27 22.56
N GLN A 28 -11.05 -6.09 22.05
CA GLN A 28 -10.85 -6.87 20.85
C GLN A 28 -10.95 -5.99 19.60
N ASN A 29 -11.89 -5.04 19.57
CA ASN A 29 -12.02 -4.03 18.53
C ASN A 29 -10.80 -3.09 18.51
N TRP A 30 -10.32 -2.64 19.66
CA TRP A 30 -9.12 -1.82 19.77
C TRP A 30 -7.87 -2.48 19.15
N LYS A 31 -7.65 -3.77 19.43
CA LYS A 31 -6.55 -4.54 18.82
C LYS A 31 -6.69 -4.67 17.30
N PHE A 32 -7.90 -4.77 16.80
CA PHE A 32 -8.17 -4.82 15.36
C PHE A 32 -7.85 -3.46 14.70
N TYR A 33 -8.34 -2.36 15.24
CA TYR A 33 -8.04 -1.01 14.72
C TYR A 33 -6.55 -0.66 14.79
N TRP A 34 -5.87 -1.04 15.86
CA TRP A 34 -4.43 -0.86 15.99
C TRP A 34 -3.64 -1.57 14.87
N LYS A 35 -4.01 -2.80 14.54
CA LYS A 35 -3.36 -3.55 13.45
C LYS A 35 -3.57 -2.88 12.10
N TRP A 36 -4.79 -2.40 11.83
CA TRP A 36 -5.10 -1.69 10.60
C TRP A 36 -4.39 -0.34 10.51
N SER A 37 -4.26 0.39 11.60
CA SER A 37 -3.55 1.67 11.62
C SER A 37 -2.05 1.50 11.33
N VAL A 38 -1.41 0.47 11.87
CA VAL A 38 -0.01 0.14 11.57
C VAL A 38 0.15 -0.22 10.09
N PHE A 39 -0.80 -0.99 9.52
CA PHE A 39 -0.81 -1.35 8.12
C PHE A 39 -0.95 -0.14 7.20
N VAL A 40 -1.90 0.76 7.49
CA VAL A 40 -2.08 2.02 6.76
C VAL A 40 -0.84 2.91 6.86
N LEU A 41 -0.26 3.02 8.04
CA LEU A 41 0.96 3.80 8.23
C LEU A 41 2.13 3.25 7.40
N MET A 42 2.30 1.94 7.40
CA MET A 42 3.35 1.27 6.62
C MET A 42 3.18 1.50 5.11
N THR A 43 1.94 1.37 4.58
CA THR A 43 1.66 1.68 3.17
C THR A 43 1.94 3.13 2.83
N MET A 44 1.59 4.04 3.72
CA MET A 44 1.84 5.47 3.52
C MET A 44 3.34 5.79 3.45
N ILE A 45 4.14 5.18 4.34
CA ILE A 45 5.61 5.30 4.30
C ILE A 45 6.19 4.77 2.99
N CYS A 46 5.68 3.63 2.49
CA CYS A 46 6.09 3.07 1.20
C CYS A 46 5.80 4.00 0.05
N LEU A 47 4.59 4.56 -0.01
CA LEU A 47 4.18 5.49 -1.06
C LEU A 47 5.03 6.77 -1.04
N LEU A 48 5.30 7.32 0.14
CA LEU A 48 6.16 8.49 0.28
C LEU A 48 7.62 8.19 -0.15
N SER A 49 8.15 7.02 0.23
CA SER A 49 9.49 6.58 -0.17
C SER A 49 9.58 6.39 -1.70
N PHE A 50 8.57 5.77 -2.29
CA PHE A 50 8.48 5.59 -3.75
C PHE A 50 8.39 6.94 -4.46
N TYR A 51 7.54 7.85 -3.99
CA TYR A 51 7.42 9.20 -4.55
C TYR A 51 8.75 9.97 -4.49
N LYS A 52 9.45 9.93 -3.35
CA LYS A 52 10.77 10.55 -3.19
C LYS A 52 11.79 9.94 -4.17
N SER A 53 11.81 8.62 -4.30
CA SER A 53 12.71 7.93 -5.23
C SER A 53 12.39 8.30 -6.68
N TYR A 54 11.10 8.41 -7.04
CA TYR A 54 10.67 8.88 -8.36
C TYR A 54 11.18 10.28 -8.67
N GLN A 55 11.07 11.22 -7.73
CA GLN A 55 11.57 12.59 -7.92
C GLN A 55 13.10 12.62 -8.05
N ASN A 56 13.81 11.80 -7.27
CA ASN A 56 15.27 11.73 -7.36
C ASN A 56 15.74 11.19 -8.71
N VAL A 57 15.14 10.10 -9.20
CA VAL A 57 15.45 9.52 -10.52
C VAL A 57 15.16 10.53 -11.62
N LYS A 58 14.00 11.20 -11.55
CA LYS A 58 13.65 12.25 -12.52
C LYS A 58 14.68 13.38 -12.55
N TYR A 59 15.13 13.83 -11.39
CA TYR A 59 16.13 14.87 -11.26
C TYR A 59 17.49 14.42 -11.82
N GLU A 60 17.95 13.21 -11.50
CA GLU A 60 19.19 12.64 -12.02
C GLU A 60 19.16 12.52 -13.55
N LEU A 61 18.05 12.01 -14.10
CA LEU A 61 17.86 11.94 -15.57
C LEU A 61 17.89 13.33 -16.23
N GLN A 62 17.35 14.34 -15.56
CA GLN A 62 17.40 15.71 -16.05
C GLN A 62 18.84 16.25 -16.05
N GLU A 63 19.63 16.04 -14.99
CA GLU A 63 21.01 16.46 -14.91
C GLU A 63 21.90 15.73 -15.93
N GLU A 64 21.71 14.42 -16.08
CA GLU A 64 22.42 13.63 -17.07
C GLU A 64 22.08 14.11 -18.49
N SER A 65 20.79 14.32 -18.77
CA SER A 65 20.34 14.88 -20.06
C SER A 65 20.94 16.27 -20.33
N GLN A 66 21.08 17.11 -19.30
CA GLN A 66 21.76 18.41 -19.41
C GLN A 66 23.22 18.28 -19.85
N THR A 67 23.93 17.31 -19.26
CA THR A 67 25.32 17.04 -19.59
C THR A 67 25.48 16.50 -20.99
N LEU A 68 24.56 15.61 -21.42
CA LEU A 68 24.55 15.06 -22.77
C LEU A 68 24.17 16.12 -23.81
N PHE A 69 23.25 17.04 -23.47
CA PHE A 69 22.93 18.17 -24.36
C PHE A 69 24.13 19.11 -24.56
N GLN A 70 24.85 19.44 -23.48
CA GLN A 70 26.10 20.22 -23.58
C GLN A 70 27.13 19.56 -24.49
N ARG A 71 27.28 18.24 -24.38
CA ARG A 71 28.18 17.45 -25.24
C ARG A 71 27.72 17.48 -26.70
N ALA A 72 26.42 17.28 -26.94
CA ALA A 72 25.84 17.34 -28.28
C ALA A 72 26.07 18.71 -28.95
N VAL A 73 25.95 19.82 -28.21
CA VAL A 73 26.25 21.16 -28.69
C VAL A 73 27.74 21.33 -29.01
N GLN A 74 28.63 20.76 -28.19
CA GLN A 74 30.08 20.77 -28.46
C GLN A 74 30.42 19.97 -29.72
N ASP A 75 29.85 18.81 -29.90
CA ASP A 75 30.05 17.94 -31.06
C ASP A 75 29.50 18.60 -32.33
N ASP A 76 28.33 19.24 -32.23
CA ASP A 76 27.78 20.06 -33.35
C ASP A 76 28.72 21.21 -33.71
N THR A 77 29.27 21.87 -32.70
CA THR A 77 30.26 22.96 -32.93
C THR A 77 31.48 22.43 -33.66
N ASN A 78 32.03 21.31 -33.24
CA ASN A 78 33.21 20.70 -33.86
C ASN A 78 32.89 20.24 -35.29
N ARG A 79 31.70 19.69 -35.54
CA ARG A 79 31.25 19.33 -36.88
C ARG A 79 31.17 20.54 -37.79
N ARG A 80 30.52 21.63 -37.37
CA ARG A 80 30.37 22.86 -38.13
C ARG A 80 31.71 23.50 -38.46
N ILE A 81 32.69 23.48 -37.54
CA ILE A 81 34.07 23.93 -37.81
C ILE A 81 34.71 23.06 -38.89
N LYS A 82 34.57 21.74 -38.82
CA LYS A 82 35.14 20.80 -39.78
C LYS A 82 34.51 20.96 -41.18
N ASP A 83 33.20 21.24 -41.23
CA ASP A 83 32.47 21.46 -42.49
C ASP A 83 32.94 22.74 -43.24
N LEU A 84 33.44 23.73 -42.48
CA LEU A 84 34.06 24.93 -43.06
C LEU A 84 35.48 24.68 -43.62
N GLY A 85 36.06 23.53 -43.33
CA GLY A 85 37.34 23.07 -43.83
C GLY A 85 38.55 23.74 -43.20
N ASP A 86 39.74 23.40 -43.71
CA ASP A 86 41.03 23.90 -43.20
C ASP A 86 41.26 25.41 -43.38
N ALA A 87 40.44 26.08 -44.19
CA ALA A 87 40.48 27.52 -44.36
C ALA A 87 39.87 28.32 -43.22
N PHE A 88 39.07 27.67 -42.34
CA PHE A 88 38.48 28.33 -41.18
C PHE A 88 39.50 28.46 -40.05
N CYS A 89 40.05 29.65 -39.90
CA CYS A 89 40.95 30.00 -38.83
C CYS A 89 40.26 30.99 -37.88
N PHE A 90 39.96 30.55 -36.67
CA PHE A 90 39.45 31.42 -35.62
C PHE A 90 40.54 31.71 -34.59
N SER A 91 40.83 33.00 -34.40
CA SER A 91 41.76 33.46 -33.39
C SER A 91 41.13 34.57 -32.57
N TYR A 92 41.00 34.34 -31.26
CA TYR A 92 40.52 35.34 -30.31
C TYR A 92 41.68 35.98 -29.57
N SER A 93 41.95 37.25 -29.88
CA SER A 93 42.95 38.06 -29.18
C SER A 93 42.25 39.07 -28.27
N GLY A 94 41.88 38.62 -27.05
CA GLY A 94 40.84 39.25 -26.26
C GLY A 94 41.26 40.16 -25.12
N ALA A 95 42.53 40.41 -24.90
CA ALA A 95 42.94 40.94 -23.59
C ALA A 95 42.34 42.32 -23.22
N ASN A 96 42.08 43.24 -24.16
CA ASN A 96 41.70 44.64 -23.79
C ASN A 96 40.59 45.26 -24.62
N ARG A 97 39.92 44.54 -25.51
CA ARG A 97 38.93 45.17 -26.44
C ARG A 97 37.48 45.07 -25.95
N LEU A 98 37.20 44.27 -24.98
CA LEU A 98 35.83 44.02 -24.46
C LEU A 98 35.32 45.12 -23.52
N GLU A 99 36.13 46.11 -23.18
CA GLU A 99 35.69 47.29 -22.45
C GLU A 99 34.98 48.34 -23.35
N ARG A 100 34.91 48.06 -24.65
CA ARG A 100 34.22 48.95 -25.61
C ARG A 100 32.74 48.60 -25.68
N ASP A 101 31.92 49.59 -26.06
CA ASP A 101 30.47 49.41 -26.23
C ASP A 101 30.11 48.52 -27.43
N SER A 102 31.06 48.22 -28.29
CA SER A 102 30.91 47.35 -29.45
C SER A 102 32.11 46.44 -29.62
N ILE A 103 31.89 45.23 -30.02
CA ILE A 103 32.89 44.23 -30.41
C ILE A 103 32.86 44.16 -31.93
N THR A 104 34.03 44.20 -32.55
CA THR A 104 34.20 44.00 -33.99
C THR A 104 34.83 42.65 -34.21
N ILE A 105 34.14 41.75 -34.87
CA ILE A 105 34.62 40.45 -35.29
C ILE A 105 34.94 40.53 -36.77
N LYS A 106 36.14 40.15 -37.14
CA LYS A 106 36.56 40.06 -38.54
C LYS A 106 36.61 38.61 -38.95
N THR A 107 35.77 38.24 -39.91
CA THR A 107 35.89 36.96 -40.64
C THR A 107 36.59 37.18 -41.95
N ALA A 108 36.89 36.15 -42.75
CA ALA A 108 37.54 36.29 -44.06
C ALA A 108 36.74 37.19 -44.96
N ASP A 109 35.41 37.15 -44.91
CA ASP A 109 34.53 37.84 -45.87
C ASP A 109 33.65 38.94 -45.25
N ALA A 110 33.65 39.11 -43.91
CA ALA A 110 32.78 40.08 -43.25
C ALA A 110 33.42 40.77 -42.03
N ILE A 111 32.98 42.00 -41.76
CA ILE A 111 33.26 42.71 -40.51
C ILE A 111 31.93 42.86 -39.73
N ILE A 112 31.82 42.19 -38.61
CA ILE A 112 30.61 42.18 -37.79
C ILE A 112 30.80 43.10 -36.59
N HIS A 113 29.91 44.10 -36.45
CA HIS A 113 29.88 44.99 -35.29
C HIS A 113 28.74 44.60 -34.36
N MET A 114 29.07 44.26 -33.10
CA MET A 114 28.09 43.89 -32.10
C MET A 114 28.09 44.86 -30.92
N ARG A 115 26.92 45.20 -30.44
CA ARG A 115 26.78 45.92 -29.18
C ARG A 115 27.17 45.00 -28.00
N ASN A 116 27.96 45.53 -27.08
CA ASN A 116 28.48 44.77 -25.97
C ASN A 116 27.92 45.27 -24.62
N ASN A 117 27.51 44.36 -23.73
CA ASN A 117 27.19 44.70 -22.34
C ASN A 117 28.49 44.63 -21.52
N LYS A 118 29.07 45.77 -21.22
CA LYS A 118 30.36 45.88 -20.50
C LYS A 118 30.34 45.18 -19.14
N GLU A 119 29.25 45.25 -18.39
CA GLU A 119 29.17 44.67 -17.04
C GLU A 119 29.19 43.13 -17.07
N VAL A 120 28.44 42.54 -17.99
CA VAL A 120 28.43 41.10 -18.17
C VAL A 120 29.77 40.64 -18.79
N ALA A 121 30.26 41.36 -19.80
CA ALA A 121 31.51 41.04 -20.45
C ALA A 121 32.73 41.06 -19.49
N ARG A 122 32.75 41.94 -18.50
CA ARG A 122 33.79 41.96 -17.46
C ARG A 122 33.77 40.69 -16.57
N ARG A 123 32.61 40.09 -16.35
CA ARG A 123 32.45 38.86 -15.52
C ARG A 123 32.77 37.59 -16.30
N MET A 124 32.73 37.61 -17.61
CA MET A 124 33.01 36.45 -18.48
C MET A 124 34.50 36.08 -18.42
N SER A 125 34.78 34.80 -18.31
CA SER A 125 36.14 34.26 -18.47
C SER A 125 36.66 34.44 -19.89
N SER A 126 37.95 34.30 -20.10
CA SER A 126 38.55 34.33 -21.44
C SER A 126 38.02 33.24 -22.36
N GLN A 127 37.72 32.07 -21.80
CA GLN A 127 37.15 30.94 -22.52
C GLN A 127 35.72 31.27 -22.98
N GLU A 128 34.85 31.74 -22.11
CA GLU A 128 33.46 32.12 -22.44
C GLU A 128 33.41 33.21 -23.53
N LYS A 129 34.36 34.14 -23.51
CA LYS A 129 34.50 35.18 -24.54
C LYS A 129 34.90 34.60 -25.89
N SER A 130 35.88 33.65 -25.86
CA SER A 130 36.31 32.93 -27.06
C SER A 130 35.19 32.12 -27.68
N ASP A 131 34.50 31.32 -26.83
CA ASP A 131 33.39 30.49 -27.26
C ASP A 131 32.21 31.29 -27.83
N PHE A 132 31.93 32.46 -27.23
CA PHE A 132 30.93 33.36 -27.75
C PHE A 132 31.28 33.87 -29.16
N CYS A 133 32.53 34.37 -29.34
CA CYS A 133 32.97 34.86 -30.63
C CYS A 133 32.98 33.76 -31.69
N LEU A 134 33.43 32.58 -31.35
CA LEU A 134 33.39 31.41 -32.22
C LEU A 134 31.95 31.05 -32.62
N GLN A 135 31.04 30.93 -31.65
CA GLN A 135 29.63 30.61 -31.94
C GLN A 135 28.95 31.67 -32.77
N HIS A 136 29.28 32.93 -32.55
CA HIS A 136 28.75 34.04 -33.38
C HIS A 136 29.23 33.94 -34.81
N CYS A 137 30.52 33.73 -35.05
CA CYS A 137 31.04 33.51 -36.40
C CYS A 137 30.39 32.30 -37.06
N LEU A 138 30.33 31.19 -36.36
CA LEU A 138 29.68 29.98 -36.88
C LEU A 138 28.18 30.19 -37.20
N SER A 139 27.49 31.03 -36.43
CA SER A 139 26.08 31.33 -36.68
C SER A 139 25.85 32.17 -37.96
N MET A 140 26.87 32.86 -38.41
CA MET A 140 26.82 33.63 -39.68
C MET A 140 27.23 32.78 -40.88
N GLU A 141 28.28 31.95 -40.75
CA GLU A 141 28.87 31.17 -41.86
C GLU A 141 28.21 29.80 -42.05
N ASN A 142 27.94 29.12 -40.95
CA ASN A 142 27.33 27.78 -40.92
C ASN A 142 26.40 27.69 -39.71
N PRO A 143 25.15 28.19 -39.82
CA PRO A 143 24.19 28.24 -38.71
C PRO A 143 23.82 26.87 -38.20
N ILE A 144 23.40 26.80 -36.91
CA ILE A 144 22.94 25.57 -36.28
C ILE A 144 21.72 25.04 -37.02
N GLN A 145 21.80 23.81 -37.49
CA GLN A 145 20.64 23.06 -37.97
C GLN A 145 19.97 22.38 -36.82
N VAL A 146 18.85 22.93 -36.33
CA VAL A 146 18.18 22.52 -35.10
C VAL A 146 17.75 21.06 -35.15
N THR A 147 17.32 20.56 -36.30
CA THR A 147 16.92 19.17 -36.51
C THR A 147 18.09 18.19 -36.38
N LEU A 148 19.29 18.59 -36.87
CA LEU A 148 20.49 17.76 -36.73
C LEU A 148 20.99 17.76 -35.29
N LEU A 149 20.97 18.89 -34.61
CA LEU A 149 21.34 18.99 -33.19
C LEU A 149 20.41 18.16 -32.34
N ASP A 150 19.10 18.23 -32.58
CA ASP A 150 18.10 17.39 -31.85
C ASP A 150 18.32 15.91 -32.11
N SER A 151 18.64 15.51 -33.35
CA SER A 151 18.92 14.12 -33.68
C SER A 151 20.21 13.62 -33.01
N ALA A 152 21.26 14.44 -32.96
CA ALA A 152 22.50 14.13 -32.26
C ALA A 152 22.29 14.01 -30.74
N PHE A 153 21.52 14.93 -30.16
CA PHE A 153 21.14 14.87 -28.75
C PHE A 153 20.34 13.61 -28.44
N ARG A 154 19.37 13.28 -29.29
CA ARG A 154 18.57 12.04 -29.13
C ARG A 154 19.44 10.78 -29.27
N ALA A 155 20.40 10.76 -30.17
CA ALA A 155 21.34 9.65 -30.31
C ALA A 155 22.21 9.51 -29.05
N SER A 156 22.73 10.61 -28.49
CA SER A 156 23.46 10.60 -27.22
C SER A 156 22.65 10.06 -26.07
N LEU A 157 21.37 10.45 -25.93
CA LEU A 157 20.47 9.90 -24.93
C LEU A 157 20.28 8.38 -25.11
N TYR A 158 20.09 7.92 -26.33
CA TYR A 158 19.93 6.52 -26.64
C TYR A 158 21.19 5.69 -26.32
N GLU A 159 22.39 6.19 -26.62
CA GLU A 159 23.67 5.55 -26.26
C GLU A 159 23.83 5.36 -24.74
N HIS A 160 23.28 6.28 -23.96
CA HIS A 160 23.26 6.20 -22.49
C HIS A 160 22.01 5.47 -21.95
N ALA A 161 21.29 4.76 -22.81
CA ALA A 161 20.07 4.00 -22.47
C ALA A 161 18.94 4.88 -21.88
N ILE A 162 18.96 6.20 -22.14
CA ILE A 162 17.92 7.12 -21.67
C ILE A 162 16.82 7.22 -22.75
N SER A 163 15.64 6.72 -22.42
CA SER A 163 14.47 6.85 -23.28
C SER A 163 13.77 8.17 -23.01
N ALA A 164 13.88 9.12 -23.95
CA ALA A 164 13.22 10.40 -23.83
C ALA A 164 12.78 10.95 -25.21
N GLN A 165 11.72 11.75 -25.22
CA GLN A 165 11.37 12.59 -26.34
C GLN A 165 12.05 13.94 -26.15
N THR A 166 12.58 14.51 -27.24
CA THR A 166 13.36 15.77 -27.19
C THR A 166 12.82 16.77 -28.17
N VAL A 167 12.93 18.02 -27.82
CA VAL A 167 12.77 19.18 -28.72
C VAL A 167 13.86 20.18 -28.40
N THR A 168 14.58 20.59 -29.42
CA THR A 168 15.65 21.59 -29.29
C THR A 168 15.22 22.88 -29.98
N CYS A 169 15.47 23.99 -29.35
CA CYS A 169 15.24 25.34 -29.91
C CYS A 169 16.54 26.13 -29.93
N TYR A 170 16.75 26.85 -31.01
CA TYR A 170 17.87 27.75 -31.22
C TYR A 170 17.35 29.16 -31.47
N THR A 171 17.80 30.09 -30.65
CA THR A 171 17.49 31.51 -30.82
C THR A 171 18.77 32.26 -31.19
N PHE A 172 18.74 32.94 -32.31
CA PHE A 172 19.81 33.82 -32.75
C PHE A 172 19.27 35.25 -32.94
N ILE A 173 19.77 36.18 -32.11
CA ILE A 173 19.26 37.54 -32.00
C ILE A 173 17.78 37.51 -31.60
N ASP A 174 16.84 37.67 -32.51
CA ASP A 174 15.39 37.67 -32.24
C ASP A 174 14.64 36.54 -33.00
N LYS A 175 15.37 35.72 -33.73
CA LYS A 175 14.78 34.59 -34.47
C LYS A 175 14.95 33.29 -33.70
N THR A 176 13.84 32.63 -33.45
CA THR A 176 13.82 31.30 -32.78
C THR A 176 13.38 30.26 -33.79
N GLU A 177 14.16 29.20 -33.90
CA GLU A 177 13.87 28.00 -34.68
C GLU A 177 13.84 26.79 -33.73
N CYS A 178 12.83 25.93 -33.85
CA CYS A 178 12.73 24.73 -33.05
C CYS A 178 12.66 23.48 -33.93
N SER A 179 13.13 22.35 -33.42
CA SER A 179 13.09 21.05 -34.12
C SER A 179 11.67 20.57 -34.35
N SER A 180 10.71 21.04 -33.56
CA SER A 180 9.26 20.81 -33.74
C SER A 180 8.55 22.13 -33.96
N SER A 181 7.69 22.18 -34.95
CA SER A 181 6.83 23.36 -35.25
C SER A 181 5.62 23.44 -34.30
N ASP A 182 5.25 22.36 -33.64
CA ASP A 182 4.12 22.32 -32.73
C ASP A 182 4.54 22.68 -31.31
N THR A 183 4.29 23.93 -30.93
CA THR A 183 4.59 24.44 -29.59
C THR A 183 3.77 23.79 -28.51
N SER A 184 2.54 23.33 -28.82
CA SER A 184 1.69 22.65 -27.84
C SER A 184 2.25 21.29 -27.43
N PHE A 185 3.00 20.65 -28.33
CA PHE A 185 3.60 19.34 -28.13
C PHE A 185 4.62 19.35 -26.98
N TYR A 186 5.46 20.38 -26.86
CA TYR A 186 6.55 20.39 -25.87
C TYR A 186 6.31 21.32 -24.66
N GLN A 187 5.13 21.94 -24.54
CA GLN A 187 4.78 22.73 -23.33
C GLN A 187 4.82 21.94 -22.04
N SER A 188 4.55 20.62 -22.11
CA SER A 188 4.58 19.71 -20.96
C SER A 188 5.96 19.13 -20.67
N PHE A 189 6.94 19.37 -21.54
CA PHE A 189 8.29 18.82 -21.41
C PHE A 189 9.06 19.57 -20.33
N ILE A 190 10.07 18.91 -19.78
CA ILE A 190 10.96 19.47 -18.76
C ILE A 190 11.99 20.32 -19.48
N PRO A 191 12.07 21.62 -19.21
CA PRO A 191 13.13 22.46 -19.78
C PRO A 191 14.47 22.10 -19.13
N LEU A 192 15.49 21.97 -19.97
CA LEU A 192 16.89 21.92 -19.53
C LEU A 192 17.41 23.35 -19.34
N LYS A 193 18.56 23.51 -18.68
CA LYS A 193 19.19 24.81 -18.53
C LYS A 193 19.63 25.33 -19.87
N ASP A 194 19.27 26.58 -20.18
CA ASP A 194 19.68 27.27 -21.39
C ASP A 194 21.21 27.29 -21.51
N ILE A 195 21.73 27.00 -22.71
CA ILE A 195 23.10 27.26 -23.07
C ILE A 195 23.14 28.60 -23.76
N VAL A 196 23.74 29.57 -23.12
CA VAL A 196 23.75 30.97 -23.57
C VAL A 196 25.15 31.39 -23.96
N PHE A 197 25.27 31.91 -25.17
CA PHE A 197 26.50 32.52 -25.62
C PHE A 197 26.31 34.02 -25.79
N GLY A 198 27.29 34.75 -25.27
CA GLY A 198 27.32 36.21 -25.38
C GLY A 198 26.65 36.96 -24.20
N ALA A 199 27.20 38.15 -23.97
CA ALA A 199 26.76 39.00 -22.87
C ALA A 199 25.30 39.46 -22.97
N ASN A 200 24.75 39.52 -24.18
CA ASN A 200 23.39 39.98 -24.47
C ASN A 200 22.43 38.82 -24.76
N ARG A 201 22.80 37.58 -24.45
CA ARG A 201 21.99 36.40 -24.79
C ARG A 201 21.64 36.33 -26.28
N THR A 202 22.57 36.72 -27.14
CA THR A 202 22.36 36.77 -28.59
C THR A 202 22.20 35.40 -29.21
N ILE A 203 22.79 34.39 -28.59
CA ILE A 203 22.65 32.98 -28.96
C ILE A 203 22.15 32.23 -27.75
N VAL A 204 21.01 31.60 -27.89
CA VAL A 204 20.40 30.76 -26.82
C VAL A 204 20.01 29.42 -27.40
N LEU A 205 20.49 28.36 -26.79
CA LEU A 205 20.10 27.00 -27.09
C LEU A 205 19.30 26.48 -25.93
N GLN A 206 18.09 26.03 -26.22
CA GLN A 206 17.17 25.44 -25.27
C GLN A 206 16.85 24.01 -25.69
N ALA A 207 16.82 23.11 -24.77
CA ALA A 207 16.32 21.76 -24.99
C ALA A 207 15.22 21.41 -23.97
N PHE A 208 14.25 20.69 -24.48
CA PHE A 208 13.12 20.19 -23.70
C PHE A 208 13.12 18.69 -23.79
N VAL A 209 12.93 17.99 -22.64
CA VAL A 209 12.93 16.54 -22.57
C VAL A 209 11.68 16.05 -21.89
N GLN A 210 11.14 14.94 -22.38
CA GLN A 210 10.04 14.23 -21.75
C GLN A 210 10.41 12.77 -21.60
N PHE A 211 10.44 12.32 -20.36
CA PHE A 211 10.64 10.92 -20.02
C PHE A 211 9.30 10.21 -19.93
N PRO A 212 9.12 9.05 -20.61
CA PRO A 212 7.92 8.24 -20.43
C PRO A 212 7.76 7.83 -18.97
N PHE A 213 6.55 7.94 -18.45
CA PHE A 213 6.25 7.57 -17.05
C PHE A 213 6.72 6.16 -16.70
N LEU A 214 6.43 5.19 -17.58
CA LEU A 214 6.82 3.79 -17.37
C LEU A 214 8.34 3.60 -17.34
N TYR A 215 9.09 4.41 -18.09
CA TYR A 215 10.55 4.37 -18.05
C TYR A 215 11.07 4.79 -16.67
N ILE A 216 10.63 5.95 -16.14
CA ILE A 216 11.04 6.40 -14.81
C ILE A 216 10.63 5.39 -13.73
N VAL A 217 9.41 4.85 -13.83
CA VAL A 217 8.94 3.81 -12.87
C VAL A 217 9.81 2.56 -12.95
N GLY A 218 10.20 2.14 -14.16
CA GLY A 218 11.12 1.00 -14.36
C GLY A 218 12.47 1.22 -13.67
N GLU A 219 13.07 2.40 -13.86
CA GLU A 219 14.33 2.79 -13.20
C GLU A 219 14.21 2.80 -11.67
N VAL A 220 13.11 3.38 -11.14
CA VAL A 220 12.82 3.37 -9.71
C VAL A 220 12.72 1.93 -9.18
N PHE A 221 12.04 1.05 -9.93
CA PHE A 221 11.88 -0.36 -9.56
C PHE A 221 13.22 -1.10 -9.53
N LEU A 222 14.03 -0.97 -10.57
CA LEU A 222 15.34 -1.62 -10.66
C LEU A 222 16.27 -1.15 -9.52
N ARG A 223 16.29 0.15 -9.26
CA ARG A 223 17.15 0.74 -8.22
C ARG A 223 16.70 0.35 -6.80
N ASN A 224 15.41 0.17 -6.58
CA ASN A 224 14.84 -0.11 -5.26
C ASN A 224 14.36 -1.56 -5.08
N ILE A 225 14.75 -2.50 -5.94
CA ILE A 225 14.23 -3.88 -5.96
C ILE A 225 14.37 -4.58 -4.61
N PHE A 226 15.51 -4.41 -3.92
CA PHE A 226 15.74 -5.01 -2.60
C PHE A 226 14.80 -4.45 -1.53
N TRP A 227 14.54 -3.14 -1.55
CA TRP A 227 13.59 -2.49 -0.64
C TRP A 227 12.17 -2.95 -0.90
N ILE A 228 11.78 -3.08 -2.16
CA ILE A 228 10.46 -3.57 -2.55
C ILE A 228 10.27 -5.00 -2.09
N LEU A 229 11.26 -5.89 -2.30
CA LEU A 229 11.23 -7.26 -1.82
C LEU A 229 11.14 -7.34 -0.29
N ALA A 230 11.95 -6.56 0.43
CA ALA A 230 11.90 -6.50 1.89
C ALA A 230 10.52 -6.08 2.40
N MET A 231 9.89 -5.10 1.75
CA MET A 231 8.55 -4.64 2.11
C MET A 231 7.47 -5.68 1.80
N VAL A 232 7.56 -6.39 0.68
CA VAL A 232 6.64 -7.49 0.35
C VAL A 232 6.75 -8.60 1.41
N ILE A 233 7.97 -8.97 1.82
CA ILE A 233 8.19 -9.96 2.87
C ILE A 233 7.57 -9.50 4.19
N LEU A 234 7.81 -8.26 4.61
CA LEU A 234 7.20 -7.69 5.82
C LEU A 234 5.67 -7.70 5.74
N TRP A 235 5.10 -7.40 4.58
CA TRP A 235 3.68 -7.47 4.31
C TRP A 235 3.11 -8.88 4.47
N VAL A 236 3.77 -9.87 3.87
CA VAL A 236 3.39 -11.28 4.00
C VAL A 236 3.45 -11.73 5.46
N ILE A 237 4.52 -11.36 6.18
CA ILE A 237 4.64 -11.65 7.62
C ILE A 237 3.50 -11.00 8.40
N ALA A 238 3.18 -9.73 8.15
CA ALA A 238 2.09 -9.03 8.81
C ALA A 238 0.73 -9.71 8.54
N ILE A 239 0.46 -10.13 7.31
CA ILE A 239 -0.74 -10.88 6.95
C ILE A 239 -0.79 -12.22 7.68
N VAL A 240 0.29 -13.00 7.67
CA VAL A 240 0.36 -14.30 8.35
C VAL A 240 0.14 -14.15 9.86
N LEU A 241 0.76 -13.15 10.48
CA LEU A 241 0.57 -12.86 11.91
C LEU A 241 -0.85 -12.39 12.24
N THR A 242 -1.51 -11.67 11.34
CA THR A 242 -2.91 -11.27 11.53
C THR A 242 -3.88 -12.41 11.25
N TRP A 243 -3.57 -13.29 10.32
CA TRP A 243 -4.41 -14.44 9.98
C TRP A 243 -4.26 -15.62 10.93
N LYS A 244 -3.15 -15.76 11.62
CA LYS A 244 -3.11 -16.64 12.78
C LYS A 244 -4.11 -16.06 13.79
N ARG A 245 -5.37 -16.52 13.70
CA ARG A 245 -6.33 -16.33 14.78
C ARG A 245 -5.57 -16.68 16.05
N PRO A 246 -5.55 -15.83 17.07
CA PRO A 246 -5.07 -16.30 18.36
C PRO A 246 -5.89 -17.56 18.61
N ARG A 247 -5.25 -18.74 18.59
CA ARG A 247 -5.83 -19.85 19.32
C ARG A 247 -6.05 -19.22 20.69
N ILE A 248 -7.30 -18.98 21.01
CA ILE A 248 -7.66 -18.64 22.37
C ILE A 248 -7.12 -19.85 23.11
N ASN A 249 -5.90 -19.76 23.61
CA ASN A 249 -5.52 -20.55 24.76
C ASN A 249 -6.54 -20.05 25.77
N ILE A 250 -7.64 -20.79 25.88
CA ILE A 250 -8.45 -20.77 27.06
C ILE A 250 -7.44 -21.17 28.13
N LEU A 251 -6.80 -20.17 28.73
CA LEU A 251 -6.19 -20.34 30.02
C LEU A 251 -7.24 -21.12 30.80
N PRO A 252 -6.87 -22.25 31.43
CA PRO A 252 -7.81 -22.92 32.26
C PRO A 252 -8.34 -21.86 33.22
N LEU A 253 -9.61 -21.53 33.06
CA LEU A 253 -10.30 -20.63 33.95
C LEU A 253 -10.13 -21.32 35.31
N GLN A 254 -9.29 -20.75 36.12
CA GLN A 254 -9.06 -21.14 37.46
C GLN A 254 -10.44 -21.25 38.11
N GLU A 255 -10.79 -22.48 38.40
CA GLU A 255 -11.86 -23.03 39.25
C GLU A 255 -12.71 -21.96 39.98
N ALA A 256 -13.74 -21.44 39.29
CA ALA A 256 -14.97 -21.21 40.01
C ALA A 256 -15.53 -22.59 40.26
N SER A 257 -15.70 -22.97 41.51
CA SER A 257 -16.19 -24.26 42.00
C SER A 257 -17.32 -24.78 41.12
N LYS A 258 -17.02 -25.77 40.29
CA LYS A 258 -17.97 -26.42 39.42
C LYS A 258 -18.87 -27.24 40.28
N GLU A 259 -20.12 -26.89 40.43
CA GLU A 259 -21.17 -27.85 40.80
C GLU A 259 -21.32 -28.82 39.61
N MET A 260 -20.42 -29.77 39.52
CA MET A 260 -20.63 -30.94 38.67
C MET A 260 -21.61 -31.85 39.38
N ILE A 261 -22.77 -32.05 38.80
CA ILE A 261 -23.78 -32.96 39.32
C ILE A 261 -23.31 -34.37 38.98
N GLN A 262 -22.96 -35.15 39.99
CA GLN A 262 -22.66 -36.55 39.80
C GLN A 262 -23.98 -37.31 39.66
N ILE A 263 -24.25 -37.85 38.48
CA ILE A 263 -25.46 -38.61 38.20
C ILE A 263 -25.29 -40.08 38.62
N THR A 264 -24.13 -40.67 38.30
CA THR A 264 -23.65 -41.98 38.77
C THR A 264 -22.14 -41.88 38.97
N GLU A 265 -21.50 -42.98 39.49
CA GLU A 265 -20.03 -42.97 39.69
C GLU A 265 -19.25 -42.63 38.44
N ASP A 266 -19.73 -43.02 37.28
CA ASP A 266 -19.06 -42.82 35.97
C ASP A 266 -19.59 -41.63 35.14
N ILE A 267 -20.71 -40.99 35.57
CA ILE A 267 -21.37 -39.94 34.79
C ILE A 267 -21.39 -38.65 35.58
N LEU A 268 -20.65 -37.64 35.03
CA LEU A 268 -20.62 -36.27 35.55
C LEU A 268 -21.33 -35.34 34.59
N PHE A 269 -22.16 -34.44 35.11
CA PHE A 269 -22.89 -33.45 34.32
C PHE A 269 -22.52 -32.03 34.76
N ASP A 270 -22.02 -31.25 33.82
CA ASP A 270 -21.79 -29.81 33.98
C ASP A 270 -23.03 -29.07 33.47
N GLU A 271 -23.91 -28.69 34.38
CA GLU A 271 -25.16 -28.00 34.05
C GLU A 271 -24.93 -26.66 33.40
N THR A 272 -23.84 -25.93 33.77
CA THR A 272 -23.53 -24.61 33.27
C THR A 272 -23.12 -24.62 31.81
N HIS A 273 -22.44 -25.64 31.37
CA HIS A 273 -21.95 -25.80 30.00
C HIS A 273 -22.79 -26.80 29.19
N GLY A 274 -23.73 -27.50 29.81
CA GLY A 274 -24.54 -28.53 29.16
C GLY A 274 -23.73 -29.73 28.69
N VAL A 275 -22.70 -30.13 29.45
CA VAL A 275 -21.75 -31.18 29.05
C VAL A 275 -21.88 -32.39 29.96
N LEU A 276 -22.13 -33.57 29.36
CA LEU A 276 -22.07 -34.85 30.00
C LEU A 276 -20.71 -35.50 29.78
N HIS A 277 -20.07 -35.91 30.87
CA HIS A 277 -18.82 -36.66 30.84
C HIS A 277 -19.09 -38.11 31.24
N TYR A 278 -18.74 -39.05 30.37
CA TYR A 278 -18.80 -40.49 30.63
C TYR A 278 -17.51 -41.16 30.14
N HIS A 279 -16.68 -41.61 31.05
CA HIS A 279 -15.32 -42.11 30.77
C HIS A 279 -14.52 -41.14 29.85
N ARG A 280 -14.31 -41.55 28.59
CA ARG A 280 -13.61 -40.71 27.55
C ARG A 280 -14.56 -39.97 26.62
N HIS A 281 -15.88 -40.16 26.80
CA HIS A 281 -16.86 -39.47 25.93
C HIS A 281 -17.32 -38.18 26.59
N ARG A 282 -17.34 -37.15 25.77
CA ARG A 282 -17.87 -35.82 26.10
C ARG A 282 -19.04 -35.54 25.17
N ILE A 283 -20.23 -35.40 25.72
CA ILE A 283 -21.45 -35.15 24.97
C ILE A 283 -21.94 -33.76 25.31
N GLU A 284 -22.09 -32.90 24.31
CA GLU A 284 -22.58 -31.54 24.47
C GLU A 284 -24.07 -31.49 24.15
N LEU A 285 -24.88 -31.15 25.14
CA LEU A 285 -26.30 -30.90 24.98
C LEU A 285 -26.55 -29.41 24.83
N ALA A 286 -27.25 -29.02 23.75
CA ALA A 286 -27.50 -27.62 23.46
C ALA A 286 -29.00 -27.29 23.43
N ASN A 287 -29.36 -26.06 23.83
CA ASN A 287 -30.69 -25.48 23.72
C ASN A 287 -31.81 -26.35 24.32
N GLN A 288 -32.80 -26.73 23.51
CA GLN A 288 -33.98 -27.48 23.98
C GLN A 288 -33.64 -28.88 24.49
N ARG A 289 -32.58 -29.53 23.97
CA ARG A 289 -32.13 -30.83 24.44
C ARG A 289 -31.56 -30.76 25.86
N LEU A 290 -30.80 -29.68 26.13
CA LEU A 290 -30.29 -29.43 27.50
C LEU A 290 -31.43 -29.17 28.46
N LYS A 291 -32.40 -28.32 28.12
CA LYS A 291 -33.57 -28.05 28.94
C LYS A 291 -34.37 -29.32 29.24
N LEU A 292 -34.64 -30.11 28.18
CA LEU A 292 -35.34 -31.38 28.35
C LEU A 292 -34.59 -32.33 29.27
N PHE A 293 -33.26 -32.44 29.12
CA PHE A 293 -32.41 -33.29 29.96
C PHE A 293 -32.43 -32.84 31.43
N CYS A 294 -32.30 -31.53 31.71
CA CYS A 294 -32.36 -30.98 33.07
C CYS A 294 -33.70 -31.28 33.74
N ILE A 295 -34.83 -31.05 33.04
CA ILE A 295 -36.16 -31.32 33.59
C ILE A 295 -36.33 -32.81 33.90
N LEU A 296 -35.92 -33.70 32.99
CA LEU A 296 -36.01 -35.13 33.19
C LEU A 296 -35.05 -35.61 34.29
N LEU A 297 -33.90 -34.99 34.50
CA LEU A 297 -32.95 -35.30 35.55
C LEU A 297 -33.46 -34.87 36.93
N GLU A 298 -34.13 -33.72 37.04
CA GLU A 298 -34.77 -33.28 38.29
C GLU A 298 -35.85 -34.27 38.75
N HIS A 299 -36.58 -34.87 37.78
CA HIS A 299 -37.66 -35.82 38.05
C HIS A 299 -37.27 -37.25 37.70
N LYS A 300 -36.01 -37.61 37.91
CA LYS A 300 -35.48 -38.94 37.57
C LYS A 300 -36.33 -40.08 38.10
N GLY A 301 -36.65 -41.02 37.21
CA GLY A 301 -37.48 -42.20 37.53
C GLY A 301 -38.99 -41.97 37.41
N TYR A 302 -39.47 -40.72 37.29
CA TYR A 302 -40.89 -40.43 37.13
C TYR A 302 -41.24 -39.97 35.71
N PHE A 303 -42.43 -40.37 35.24
CA PHE A 303 -42.94 -39.90 33.96
C PHE A 303 -43.47 -38.47 34.08
N ILE A 304 -43.04 -37.58 33.20
CA ILE A 304 -43.55 -36.21 33.10
C ILE A 304 -44.45 -36.12 31.87
N GLU A 305 -45.64 -35.58 32.05
CA GLU A 305 -46.62 -35.42 30.99
C GLU A 305 -46.10 -34.53 29.83
N SER A 306 -46.41 -34.97 28.61
CA SER A 306 -45.91 -34.28 27.40
C SER A 306 -46.35 -32.80 27.28
N ASN A 307 -47.52 -32.46 27.82
CA ASN A 307 -48.00 -31.06 27.80
C ASN A 307 -47.18 -30.18 28.76
N ARG A 308 -46.90 -30.69 29.97
CA ARG A 308 -46.06 -29.99 30.93
C ARG A 308 -44.64 -29.77 30.42
N LEU A 309 -44.03 -30.78 29.78
CA LEU A 309 -42.70 -30.65 29.17
C LEU A 309 -42.67 -29.59 28.03
N LYS A 310 -43.76 -29.51 27.26
CA LYS A 310 -43.86 -28.48 26.23
C LYS A 310 -43.93 -27.07 26.79
N GLU A 311 -44.74 -26.84 27.81
CA GLU A 311 -44.88 -25.53 28.47
C GLU A 311 -43.56 -25.08 29.13
N GLU A 312 -42.81 -26.01 29.77
CA GLU A 312 -41.52 -25.67 30.40
C GLU A 312 -40.42 -25.43 29.41
N ILE A 313 -40.36 -26.15 28.27
CA ILE A 313 -39.29 -26.03 27.29
C ILE A 313 -39.57 -24.85 26.33
N TRP A 314 -40.85 -24.65 25.96
CA TRP A 314 -41.33 -23.63 25.03
C TRP A 314 -42.46 -22.79 25.65
N PRO A 315 -42.15 -21.85 26.54
CA PRO A 315 -43.16 -21.04 27.23
C PRO A 315 -43.93 -20.08 26.31
N ASP A 316 -43.41 -19.86 25.09
CA ASP A 316 -44.01 -19.01 24.09
C ASP A 316 -45.12 -19.68 23.23
N GLY A 317 -45.38 -20.97 23.45
CA GLY A 317 -46.44 -21.71 22.79
C GLY A 317 -46.33 -21.92 21.29
N SER A 318 -45.21 -21.47 20.67
CA SER A 318 -45.01 -21.39 19.21
C SER A 318 -44.66 -22.73 18.55
N VAL A 319 -44.83 -23.88 19.22
CA VAL A 319 -44.22 -25.15 18.79
C VAL A 319 -45.24 -26.17 18.25
N SER A 320 -44.85 -26.85 17.16
CA SER A 320 -45.61 -27.95 16.57
C SER A 320 -45.80 -29.13 17.52
N LYS A 321 -46.90 -29.87 17.29
CA LYS A 321 -47.20 -31.05 18.12
C LYS A 321 -46.04 -32.07 18.20
N ASP A 322 -45.22 -32.13 17.15
CA ASP A 322 -44.16 -33.12 16.99
C ASP A 322 -42.77 -32.67 17.51
N ALA A 323 -42.61 -31.40 17.89
CA ALA A 323 -41.32 -30.87 18.30
C ALA A 323 -40.73 -31.52 19.54
N LEU A 324 -41.55 -31.81 20.54
CA LEU A 324 -41.10 -32.55 21.74
C LEU A 324 -40.62 -33.96 21.40
N THR A 325 -41.36 -34.65 20.51
CA THR A 325 -41.01 -36.01 20.07
C THR A 325 -39.68 -36.00 19.30
N ALA A 326 -39.49 -35.02 18.42
CA ALA A 326 -38.22 -34.86 17.69
C ALA A 326 -37.06 -34.51 18.63
N THR A 327 -37.28 -33.63 19.62
CA THR A 327 -36.24 -33.27 20.63
C THR A 327 -35.89 -34.46 21.52
N ALA A 328 -36.87 -35.21 21.98
CA ALA A 328 -36.65 -36.40 22.77
C ALA A 328 -35.93 -37.51 22.00
N LYS A 329 -36.25 -37.69 20.70
CA LYS A 329 -35.56 -38.63 19.80
C LYS A 329 -34.08 -38.26 19.68
N ARG A 330 -33.78 -36.99 19.39
CA ARG A 330 -32.40 -36.49 19.26
C ARG A 330 -31.63 -36.62 20.58
N LEU A 331 -32.27 -36.30 21.71
CA LEU A 331 -31.65 -36.47 23.03
C LEU A 331 -31.35 -37.95 23.30
N LYS A 332 -32.23 -38.87 22.91
CA LYS A 332 -32.00 -40.33 23.04
C LYS A 332 -30.82 -40.79 22.18
N GLU A 333 -30.69 -40.22 20.98
CA GLU A 333 -29.54 -40.46 20.08
C GLU A 333 -28.25 -39.94 20.70
N ASP A 334 -28.25 -38.71 21.25
CA ASP A 334 -27.09 -38.12 21.94
C ASP A 334 -26.64 -38.94 23.18
N LEU A 335 -27.61 -39.51 23.91
CA LEU A 335 -27.31 -40.32 25.11
C LEU A 335 -26.99 -41.77 24.78
N SER A 336 -27.13 -42.23 23.55
CA SER A 336 -26.87 -43.61 23.15
C SER A 336 -25.48 -44.15 23.51
N PRO A 337 -24.40 -43.32 23.57
CA PRO A 337 -23.09 -43.80 24.04
C PRO A 337 -22.99 -44.05 25.57
N ILE A 338 -24.01 -43.66 26.34
CA ILE A 338 -24.03 -43.76 27.79
C ILE A 338 -25.07 -44.82 28.20
N PRO A 339 -24.68 -46.07 28.40
CA PRO A 339 -25.63 -47.18 28.67
C PRO A 339 -26.40 -47.01 29.98
N GLY A 340 -25.90 -46.20 30.91
CA GLY A 340 -26.55 -45.91 32.20
C GLY A 340 -27.71 -44.90 32.16
N LEU A 341 -27.94 -44.21 31.01
CA LEU A 341 -28.99 -43.18 30.85
C LEU A 341 -29.96 -43.57 29.76
N VAL A 342 -31.19 -43.90 30.12
CA VAL A 342 -32.21 -44.33 29.15
C VAL A 342 -33.43 -43.42 29.22
N ILE A 343 -33.82 -42.82 28.10
CA ILE A 343 -35.08 -42.08 27.98
C ILE A 343 -36.17 -43.05 27.59
N GLU A 344 -37.14 -43.22 28.48
CA GLU A 344 -38.37 -44.02 28.25
C GLU A 344 -39.51 -43.10 27.85
N SER A 345 -40.34 -43.58 26.92
CA SER A 345 -41.59 -42.92 26.56
C SER A 345 -42.75 -43.86 26.72
N ALA A 346 -43.83 -43.41 27.38
CA ALA A 346 -45.03 -44.19 27.55
C ALA A 346 -46.23 -43.38 27.01
N ARG A 347 -47.05 -44.06 26.21
CA ARG A 347 -48.25 -43.44 25.60
C ARG A 347 -49.23 -42.96 26.71
N GLY A 348 -49.55 -41.68 26.68
CA GLY A 348 -50.43 -41.04 27.67
C GLY A 348 -49.75 -40.66 29.00
N LYS A 349 -48.49 -41.07 29.24
CA LYS A 349 -47.74 -40.76 30.49
C LYS A 349 -46.58 -39.79 30.26
N GLY A 350 -46.09 -39.63 28.99
CA GLY A 350 -45.03 -38.72 28.62
C GLY A 350 -43.64 -39.37 28.60
N TYR A 351 -42.62 -38.67 29.11
CA TYR A 351 -41.20 -39.08 29.06
C TYR A 351 -40.61 -39.17 30.48
N SER A 352 -39.70 -40.10 30.68
CA SER A 352 -38.92 -40.22 31.93
C SER A 352 -37.45 -40.54 31.64
N LEU A 353 -36.56 -40.13 32.52
CA LEU A 353 -35.15 -40.52 32.50
C LEU A 353 -34.92 -41.62 33.52
N LYS A 354 -34.52 -42.79 33.05
CA LYS A 354 -34.17 -43.92 33.86
C LYS A 354 -32.65 -44.02 33.98
N ILE A 355 -32.16 -44.09 35.20
CA ILE A 355 -30.76 -44.29 35.49
C ILE A 355 -30.59 -45.76 35.87
N VAL A 356 -29.86 -46.50 35.03
CA VAL A 356 -29.56 -47.93 35.28
C VAL A 356 -28.17 -47.96 35.90
N SER A 357 -28.12 -48.28 37.19
CA SER A 357 -26.82 -48.55 37.82
C SER A 357 -26.30 -49.84 37.25
N GLY A 358 -25.12 -49.84 36.63
CA GLY A 358 -24.45 -51.05 36.19
C GLY A 358 -24.11 -51.89 37.42
N GLU A 359 -24.61 -53.13 37.47
CA GLU A 359 -24.09 -54.18 38.39
C GLU A 359 -22.64 -54.53 38.00
#